data_137aec94696672f77a5d161da5fe8aaf
#
_entry.id   137aec94696672f77a5d161da5fe8aaf
#
_cell.length_a   1.000
_cell.length_b   1.000
_cell.length_c   1.000
_cell.angle_alpha   90.00
_cell.angle_beta   90.00
_cell.angle_gamma   90.00
#
_symmetry.space_group_name_H-M   'P 1'
#
loop_
_entity.id
_entity.type
_entity.pdbx_description
1 polymer ?
#
loop_
_entity_poly.entity_id
_entity_poly.type
_entity_poly.pdbx_seq_one_letter_code
_entity_poly.pdbx_strand_id
1 'polypeptide(L)'
;MFDSPARDVWSDLRRLRYFAVLAEELHFTRAAARLHVAQPALSQQIRALERQLGVSLVHRTSRGCTLTEVGARIAGEAARLLAEVDAGTARIRDLVRGRGGRLRLAYTRSARGGRVDALVARFRAAHPDVEVVPETAWTAPNVAGLLAGRLDAAFVRPPVDEPALACRTVDTEELLLALPAGHVLAAGRRRISRAEVVDLPAVMWPRENGPGMFDRTIAQVWPHGGFNLVRQEPDDEQLLRAVAQGDVVAAVPAGRARALRLRDVRLRRFTAPTPTVDVALCWPRDSANPALRRFLALLD
;
A
#
# COMPACT_ATOMS: atom_id res chain seq x y z
N MET A 1 -22.57 -29.50 -12.29
CA MET A 1 -22.21 -30.88 -11.87
C MET A 1 -21.13 -30.74 -10.81
N PHE A 2 -21.55 -30.55 -9.53
CA PHE A 2 -20.69 -30.44 -8.36
C PHE A 2 -20.87 -31.67 -7.50
N ASP A 3 -20.38 -32.80 -8.00
CA ASP A 3 -20.41 -34.03 -7.25
C ASP A 3 -18.99 -34.52 -7.00
N SER A 4 -18.38 -33.96 -5.95
CA SER A 4 -17.23 -34.51 -5.24
C SER A 4 -17.66 -34.69 -3.79
N PRO A 5 -17.32 -35.79 -3.08
CA PRO A 5 -17.76 -35.98 -1.70
C PRO A 5 -17.38 -34.73 -0.91
N ALA A 6 -18.40 -34.04 -0.42
CA ALA A 6 -18.31 -32.72 0.18
C ALA A 6 -17.32 -32.74 1.35
N ARG A 7 -16.04 -32.51 1.06
CA ARG A 7 -15.17 -31.86 2.05
C ARG A 7 -15.85 -30.56 2.42
N ASP A 8 -16.16 -30.40 3.70
CA ASP A 8 -16.80 -29.19 4.18
C ASP A 8 -15.89 -27.98 3.93
N VAL A 9 -16.04 -27.34 2.75
CA VAL A 9 -15.25 -26.18 2.29
C VAL A 9 -15.28 -25.08 3.36
N TRP A 10 -16.39 -24.91 4.07
CA TRP A 10 -16.50 -23.95 5.15
C TRP A 10 -15.63 -24.30 6.35
N SER A 11 -15.47 -25.58 6.66
CA SER A 11 -14.56 -26.07 7.70
C SER A 11 -13.11 -25.82 7.30
N ASP A 12 -12.76 -26.02 6.04
CA ASP A 12 -11.43 -25.79 5.51
C ASP A 12 -11.06 -24.30 5.52
N LEU A 13 -11.96 -23.41 5.10
CA LEU A 13 -11.77 -21.96 5.18
C LEU A 13 -11.61 -21.45 6.62
N ARG A 14 -12.35 -22.03 7.57
CA ARG A 14 -12.19 -21.71 9.00
C ARG A 14 -10.82 -22.11 9.53
N ARG A 15 -10.34 -23.30 9.18
CA ARG A 15 -9.00 -23.76 9.57
C ARG A 15 -7.89 -22.93 8.97
N LEU A 16 -8.02 -22.56 7.68
CA LEU A 16 -7.10 -21.65 7.02
C LEU A 16 -7.07 -20.28 7.68
N ARG A 17 -8.22 -19.72 8.09
CA ARG A 17 -8.31 -18.45 8.84
C ARG A 17 -7.62 -18.56 10.19
N TYR A 18 -7.81 -19.67 10.91
CA TYR A 18 -7.13 -19.91 12.19
C TYR A 18 -5.62 -19.99 12.02
N PHE A 19 -5.17 -20.65 10.96
CA PHE A 19 -3.75 -20.75 10.65
C PHE A 19 -3.15 -19.40 10.22
N ALA A 20 -3.83 -18.63 9.38
CA ALA A 20 -3.37 -17.30 8.96
C ALA A 20 -3.17 -16.36 10.17
N VAL A 21 -4.13 -16.32 11.11
CA VAL A 21 -3.99 -15.52 12.33
C VAL A 21 -2.86 -16.06 13.24
N LEU A 22 -2.68 -17.37 13.34
CA LEU A 22 -1.56 -17.94 14.08
C LEU A 22 -0.21 -17.60 13.45
N ALA A 23 -0.14 -17.57 12.12
CA ALA A 23 1.08 -17.21 11.38
C ALA A 23 1.50 -15.75 11.60
N GLU A 24 0.54 -14.84 11.79
CA GLU A 24 0.81 -13.44 12.14
C GLU A 24 1.26 -13.29 13.60
N GLU A 25 0.58 -13.97 14.53
CA GLU A 25 0.82 -13.81 15.96
C GLU A 25 2.03 -14.61 16.48
N LEU A 26 2.37 -15.73 15.83
CA LEU A 26 3.39 -16.71 16.24
C LEU A 26 3.25 -17.15 17.70
N HIS A 27 2.03 -17.05 18.26
CA HIS A 27 1.73 -17.38 19.65
C HIS A 27 0.28 -17.85 19.80
N PHE A 28 0.08 -19.10 20.21
CA PHE A 28 -1.23 -19.73 20.27
C PHE A 28 -2.24 -18.98 21.16
N THR A 29 -1.82 -18.47 22.31
CA THR A 29 -2.73 -17.76 23.22
C THR A 29 -3.18 -16.41 22.63
N ARG A 30 -2.27 -15.64 22.01
CA ARG A 30 -2.62 -14.37 21.35
C ARG A 30 -3.52 -14.61 20.15
N ALA A 31 -3.19 -15.59 19.32
CA ALA A 31 -4.02 -15.96 18.17
C ALA A 31 -5.43 -16.41 18.60
N ALA A 32 -5.53 -17.22 19.65
CA ALA A 32 -6.82 -17.66 20.19
C ALA A 32 -7.66 -16.50 20.72
N ALA A 33 -7.05 -15.57 21.45
CA ALA A 33 -7.71 -14.36 21.94
C ALA A 33 -8.22 -13.49 20.78
N ARG A 34 -7.41 -13.29 19.74
CA ARG A 34 -7.79 -12.53 18.53
C ARG A 34 -8.93 -13.19 17.75
N LEU A 35 -8.99 -14.53 17.76
CA LEU A 35 -10.03 -15.33 17.13
C LEU A 35 -11.28 -15.54 18.01
N HIS A 36 -11.26 -15.06 19.26
CA HIS A 36 -12.31 -15.28 20.26
C HIS A 36 -12.64 -16.76 20.49
N VAL A 37 -11.59 -17.62 20.56
CA VAL A 37 -11.72 -19.04 20.82
C VAL A 37 -10.81 -19.48 21.98
N ALA A 38 -11.09 -20.66 22.56
CA ALA A 38 -10.21 -21.27 23.54
C ALA A 38 -8.90 -21.75 22.87
N GLN A 39 -7.74 -21.53 23.50
CA GLN A 39 -6.44 -21.95 22.97
C GLN A 39 -6.36 -23.46 22.66
N PRO A 40 -6.94 -24.39 23.46
CA PRO A 40 -6.97 -25.80 23.10
C PRO A 40 -7.74 -26.09 21.80
N ALA A 41 -8.86 -25.37 21.57
CA ALA A 41 -9.64 -25.49 20.35
C ALA A 41 -8.85 -25.02 19.11
N LEU A 42 -8.17 -23.87 19.19
CA LEU A 42 -7.26 -23.42 18.12
C LEU A 42 -6.18 -24.48 17.83
N SER A 43 -5.51 -24.98 18.87
CA SER A 43 -4.47 -25.99 18.73
C SER A 43 -4.98 -27.29 18.04
N GLN A 44 -6.19 -27.70 18.37
CA GLN A 44 -6.84 -28.87 17.74
C GLN A 44 -7.13 -28.62 16.25
N GLN A 45 -7.62 -27.43 15.89
CA GLN A 45 -7.91 -27.09 14.49
C GLN A 45 -6.64 -26.98 13.64
N ILE A 46 -5.54 -26.43 14.20
CA ILE A 46 -4.24 -26.41 13.50
C ILE A 46 -3.73 -27.84 13.27
N ARG A 47 -3.78 -28.72 14.27
CA ARG A 47 -3.41 -30.12 14.08
C ARG A 47 -4.30 -30.84 13.08
N ALA A 48 -5.58 -30.50 13.02
CA ALA A 48 -6.49 -31.06 12.01
C ALA A 48 -6.11 -30.60 10.60
N LEU A 49 -5.73 -29.33 10.42
CA LEU A 49 -5.23 -28.82 9.15
C LEU A 49 -3.92 -29.50 8.75
N GLU A 50 -2.95 -29.64 9.67
CA GLU A 50 -1.68 -30.32 9.43
C GLU A 50 -1.90 -31.79 8.98
N ARG A 51 -2.79 -32.52 9.66
CA ARG A 51 -3.15 -33.90 9.26
C ARG A 51 -3.81 -33.98 7.88
N GLN A 52 -4.68 -33.01 7.57
CA GLN A 52 -5.36 -32.96 6.29
C GLN A 52 -4.39 -32.66 5.13
N LEU A 53 -3.40 -31.81 5.37
CA LEU A 53 -2.38 -31.45 4.39
C LEU A 53 -1.20 -32.45 4.35
N GLY A 54 -1.08 -33.30 5.36
CA GLY A 54 0.01 -34.26 5.49
C GLY A 54 1.38 -33.64 5.81
N VAL A 55 1.39 -32.39 6.27
CA VAL A 55 2.64 -31.66 6.58
C VAL A 55 2.49 -30.85 7.88
N SER A 56 3.60 -30.68 8.59
CA SER A 56 3.64 -29.76 9.72
C SER A 56 3.77 -28.31 9.26
N LEU A 57 2.95 -27.43 9.79
CA LEU A 57 2.94 -26.00 9.46
C LEU A 57 3.70 -25.15 10.48
N VAL A 58 3.81 -25.64 11.73
CA VAL A 58 4.45 -24.92 12.81
C VAL A 58 5.40 -25.81 13.62
N HIS A 59 6.53 -25.25 14.02
CA HIS A 59 7.38 -25.77 15.08
C HIS A 59 6.95 -25.15 16.42
N ARG A 60 6.55 -25.99 17.38
CA ARG A 60 6.13 -25.54 18.73
C ARG A 60 7.35 -25.36 19.60
N THR A 61 7.39 -24.24 20.33
CA THR A 61 8.43 -23.93 21.30
C THR A 61 7.79 -23.63 22.68
N SER A 62 8.59 -23.59 23.72
CA SER A 62 8.12 -23.19 25.06
C SER A 62 7.62 -21.75 25.16
N ARG A 63 7.98 -20.90 24.19
CA ARG A 63 7.64 -19.46 24.16
C ARG A 63 6.66 -19.07 23.06
N GLY A 64 6.14 -20.04 22.29
CA GLY A 64 5.24 -19.78 21.17
C GLY A 64 5.39 -20.81 20.04
N CYS A 65 5.40 -20.36 18.80
CA CYS A 65 5.70 -21.20 17.65
C CYS A 65 6.44 -20.41 16.56
N THR A 66 7.11 -21.14 15.65
CA THR A 66 7.65 -20.61 14.41
C THR A 66 7.02 -21.36 13.25
N LEU A 67 6.94 -20.74 12.08
CA LEU A 67 6.47 -21.40 10.87
C LEU A 67 7.54 -22.35 10.33
N THR A 68 7.12 -23.49 9.77
CA THR A 68 7.97 -24.26 8.86
C THR A 68 8.08 -23.50 7.53
N GLU A 69 9.03 -23.88 6.67
CA GLU A 69 9.14 -23.29 5.32
C GLU A 69 7.83 -23.47 4.54
N VAL A 70 7.27 -24.68 4.56
CA VAL A 70 5.96 -24.97 3.96
C VAL A 70 4.85 -24.17 4.63
N GLY A 71 4.89 -24.03 5.97
CA GLY A 71 3.95 -23.23 6.74
C GLY A 71 3.94 -21.76 6.30
N ALA A 72 5.11 -21.15 6.09
CA ALA A 72 5.21 -19.76 5.63
C ALA A 72 4.58 -19.58 4.22
N ARG A 73 4.83 -20.50 3.30
CA ARG A 73 4.23 -20.49 1.95
C ARG A 73 2.69 -20.67 2.01
N ILE A 74 2.21 -21.63 2.82
CA ILE A 74 0.78 -21.86 2.99
C ILE A 74 0.10 -20.69 3.70
N ALA A 75 0.76 -20.00 4.66
CA ALA A 75 0.21 -18.81 5.30
C ALA A 75 -0.04 -17.67 4.28
N GLY A 76 0.90 -17.44 3.38
CA GLY A 76 0.73 -16.45 2.30
C GLY A 76 -0.44 -16.79 1.38
N GLU A 77 -0.55 -18.06 0.96
CA GLU A 77 -1.64 -18.52 0.09
C GLU A 77 -2.99 -18.51 0.80
N ALA A 78 -3.05 -18.91 2.08
CA ALA A 78 -4.25 -18.84 2.90
C ALA A 78 -4.74 -17.41 3.06
N ALA A 79 -3.85 -16.45 3.31
CA ALA A 79 -4.19 -15.04 3.41
C ALA A 79 -4.79 -14.51 2.09
N ARG A 80 -4.24 -14.90 0.94
CA ARG A 80 -4.74 -14.55 -0.39
C ARG A 80 -6.14 -15.11 -0.63
N LEU A 81 -6.34 -16.40 -0.41
CA LEU A 81 -7.64 -17.08 -0.59
C LEU A 81 -8.72 -16.49 0.33
N LEU A 82 -8.40 -16.23 1.59
CA LEU A 82 -9.35 -15.64 2.54
C LEU A 82 -9.76 -14.23 2.11
N ALA A 83 -8.83 -13.44 1.60
CA ALA A 83 -9.13 -12.11 1.06
C ALA A 83 -10.06 -12.18 -0.16
N GLU A 84 -9.90 -13.17 -1.05
CA GLU A 84 -10.78 -13.39 -2.19
C GLU A 84 -12.21 -13.80 -1.74
N VAL A 85 -12.33 -14.67 -0.73
CA VAL A 85 -13.63 -15.05 -0.15
C VAL A 85 -14.32 -13.85 0.51
N ASP A 86 -13.60 -13.07 1.29
CA ASP A 86 -14.16 -11.88 1.96
C ASP A 86 -14.59 -10.83 0.92
N ALA A 87 -13.82 -10.63 -0.15
CA ALA A 87 -14.18 -9.76 -1.27
C ALA A 87 -15.42 -10.27 -2.03
N GLY A 88 -15.49 -11.58 -2.31
CA GLY A 88 -16.67 -12.21 -2.94
C GLY A 88 -17.92 -12.06 -2.10
N THR A 89 -17.80 -12.29 -0.80
CA THR A 89 -18.92 -12.13 0.16
C THR A 89 -19.40 -10.68 0.23
N ALA A 90 -18.47 -9.71 0.19
CA ALA A 90 -18.83 -8.29 0.14
C ALA A 90 -19.62 -7.96 -1.14
N ARG A 91 -19.18 -8.45 -2.32
CA ARG A 91 -19.90 -8.27 -3.58
C ARG A 91 -21.33 -8.84 -3.53
N ILE A 92 -21.52 -10.04 -2.95
CA ILE A 92 -22.86 -10.63 -2.79
C ILE A 92 -23.75 -9.76 -1.91
N ARG A 93 -23.22 -9.24 -0.79
CA ARG A 93 -23.97 -8.33 0.09
C ARG A 93 -24.39 -7.04 -0.63
N ASP A 94 -23.52 -6.49 -1.47
CA ASP A 94 -23.79 -5.27 -2.23
C ASP A 94 -24.90 -5.50 -3.27
N LEU A 95 -24.90 -6.67 -3.95
CA LEU A 95 -25.98 -7.08 -4.85
C LEU A 95 -27.34 -7.19 -4.13
N VAL A 96 -27.36 -7.76 -2.91
CA VAL A 96 -28.59 -7.93 -2.13
C VAL A 96 -29.16 -6.58 -1.64
N ARG A 97 -28.27 -5.61 -1.35
CA ARG A 97 -28.69 -4.29 -0.82
C ARG A 97 -29.32 -3.38 -1.86
N GLY A 98 -29.26 -3.72 -3.16
CA GLY A 98 -29.86 -2.91 -4.24
C GLY A 98 -29.35 -1.47 -4.33
N ARG A 99 -28.29 -1.13 -3.62
CA ARG A 99 -27.65 0.20 -3.65
C ARG A 99 -26.75 0.32 -4.87
N GLY A 100 -26.48 1.54 -5.32
CA GLY A 100 -25.67 1.85 -6.51
C GLY A 100 -24.24 1.32 -6.52
N GLY A 101 -23.90 0.49 -5.53
CA GLY A 101 -22.63 -0.21 -5.37
C GLY A 101 -21.71 0.41 -4.31
N ARG A 102 -20.59 -0.26 -4.10
CA ARG A 102 -19.55 0.19 -3.19
C ARG A 102 -18.24 0.27 -3.97
N LEU A 103 -17.48 1.34 -3.77
CA LEU A 103 -16.15 1.54 -4.33
C LEU A 103 -15.12 1.64 -3.20
N ARG A 104 -14.33 0.58 -3.01
CA ARG A 104 -13.20 0.55 -2.07
C ARG A 104 -12.00 1.18 -2.76
N LEU A 105 -11.74 2.43 -2.40
CA LEU A 105 -10.76 3.28 -3.08
C LEU A 105 -9.62 3.63 -2.14
N ALA A 106 -8.43 3.13 -2.43
CA ALA A 106 -7.24 3.45 -1.65
C ALA A 106 -6.46 4.63 -2.22
N TYR A 107 -5.65 5.21 -1.35
CA TYR A 107 -4.75 6.32 -1.70
C TYR A 107 -3.37 6.06 -1.12
N THR A 108 -2.34 6.25 -1.93
CA THR A 108 -1.02 6.53 -1.37
C THR A 108 -1.05 7.91 -0.74
N ARG A 109 -0.57 8.03 0.49
CA ARG A 109 -0.68 9.26 1.29
C ARG A 109 -0.18 10.50 0.55
N SER A 110 0.94 10.39 -0.17
CA SER A 110 1.51 11.45 -0.99
C SER A 110 0.73 11.73 -2.30
N ALA A 111 -0.23 10.89 -2.68
CA ALA A 111 -1.06 11.08 -3.86
C ALA A 111 -2.36 11.83 -3.56
N ARG A 112 -2.67 12.13 -2.30
CA ARG A 112 -3.86 12.90 -1.93
C ARG A 112 -3.67 14.39 -2.18
N GLY A 113 -4.77 15.04 -2.50
CA GLY A 113 -4.82 16.47 -2.81
C GLY A 113 -5.05 16.73 -4.29
N GLY A 114 -5.15 18.00 -4.66
CA GLY A 114 -5.21 18.47 -6.04
C GLY A 114 -6.23 17.74 -6.91
N ARG A 115 -5.75 17.20 -8.01
CA ARG A 115 -6.59 16.55 -9.04
C ARG A 115 -7.26 15.26 -8.54
N VAL A 116 -6.60 14.51 -7.66
CA VAL A 116 -7.14 13.26 -7.10
C VAL A 116 -8.38 13.54 -6.23
N ASP A 117 -8.28 14.47 -5.30
CA ASP A 117 -9.40 14.81 -4.43
C ASP A 117 -10.55 15.45 -5.22
N ALA A 118 -10.25 16.27 -6.23
CA ALA A 118 -11.26 16.84 -7.13
C ALA A 118 -12.00 15.75 -7.93
N LEU A 119 -11.29 14.73 -8.44
CA LEU A 119 -11.89 13.60 -9.15
C LEU A 119 -12.85 12.82 -8.26
N VAL A 120 -12.44 12.52 -7.03
CA VAL A 120 -13.27 11.79 -6.06
C VAL A 120 -14.47 12.61 -5.62
N ALA A 121 -14.32 13.91 -5.41
CA ALA A 121 -15.43 14.81 -5.08
C ALA A 121 -16.44 14.86 -6.24
N ARG A 122 -15.97 14.97 -7.48
CA ARG A 122 -16.83 14.92 -8.68
C ARG A 122 -17.59 13.60 -8.78
N PHE A 123 -16.92 12.47 -8.51
CA PHE A 123 -17.59 11.17 -8.50
C PHE A 123 -18.70 11.08 -7.46
N ARG A 124 -18.41 11.48 -6.21
CA ARG A 124 -19.40 11.47 -5.13
C ARG A 124 -20.62 12.34 -5.42
N ALA A 125 -20.41 13.50 -6.06
CA ALA A 125 -21.49 14.38 -6.46
C ALA A 125 -22.33 13.78 -7.59
N ALA A 126 -21.73 13.11 -8.56
CA ALA A 126 -22.41 12.49 -9.71
C ALA A 126 -23.11 11.17 -9.33
N HIS A 127 -22.63 10.47 -8.31
CA HIS A 127 -23.10 9.14 -7.92
C HIS A 127 -23.32 9.05 -6.41
N PRO A 128 -24.29 9.77 -5.85
CA PRO A 128 -24.58 9.78 -4.40
C PRO A 128 -25.10 8.42 -3.88
N ASP A 129 -25.56 7.56 -4.78
CA ASP A 129 -25.98 6.19 -4.53
C ASP A 129 -24.80 5.21 -4.31
N VAL A 130 -23.58 5.59 -4.68
CA VAL A 130 -22.36 4.77 -4.51
C VAL A 130 -21.66 5.10 -3.20
N GLU A 131 -21.48 4.09 -2.35
CA GLU A 131 -20.67 4.21 -1.13
C GLU A 131 -19.19 4.20 -1.50
N VAL A 132 -18.48 5.31 -1.39
CA VAL A 132 -17.02 5.36 -1.54
C VAL A 132 -16.36 5.15 -0.19
N VAL A 133 -15.66 4.03 -0.04
CA VAL A 133 -14.90 3.65 1.18
C VAL A 133 -13.43 3.96 0.97
N PRO A 134 -12.92 5.03 1.61
CA PRO A 134 -11.53 5.42 1.45
C PRO A 134 -10.62 4.59 2.36
N GLU A 135 -9.47 4.19 1.84
CA GLU A 135 -8.36 3.63 2.61
C GLU A 135 -7.08 4.41 2.32
N THR A 136 -6.10 4.36 3.23
CA THR A 136 -4.81 5.03 3.02
C THR A 136 -3.69 4.09 3.44
N ALA A 137 -2.81 3.78 2.47
CA ALA A 137 -1.62 2.98 2.70
C ALA A 137 -0.51 3.41 1.70
N TRP A 138 0.63 2.76 1.73
CA TRP A 138 1.67 2.93 0.73
C TRP A 138 1.33 2.20 -0.58
N THR A 139 2.09 2.48 -1.65
CA THR A 139 1.87 1.87 -2.97
C THR A 139 1.88 0.34 -2.91
N ALA A 140 2.87 -0.28 -2.27
CA ALA A 140 2.99 -1.73 -2.22
C ALA A 140 1.81 -2.42 -1.51
N PRO A 141 1.39 -2.03 -0.28
CA PRO A 141 0.18 -2.60 0.32
C PRO A 141 -1.11 -2.28 -0.44
N ASN A 142 -1.22 -1.14 -1.14
CA ASN A 142 -2.36 -0.84 -2.00
C ASN A 142 -2.42 -1.80 -3.21
N VAL A 143 -1.28 -2.06 -3.85
CA VAL A 143 -1.16 -3.04 -4.94
C VAL A 143 -1.53 -4.44 -4.45
N ALA A 144 -1.01 -4.87 -3.31
CA ALA A 144 -1.38 -6.14 -2.69
C ALA A 144 -2.88 -6.20 -2.37
N GLY A 145 -3.49 -5.09 -1.96
CA GLY A 145 -4.93 -4.98 -1.72
C GLY A 145 -5.77 -5.14 -2.99
N LEU A 146 -5.31 -4.57 -4.12
CA LEU A 146 -5.95 -4.75 -5.44
C LEU A 146 -5.87 -6.20 -5.91
N LEU A 147 -4.69 -6.81 -5.85
CA LEU A 147 -4.48 -8.22 -6.25
C LEU A 147 -5.29 -9.20 -5.40
N ALA A 148 -5.44 -8.92 -4.12
CA ALA A 148 -6.25 -9.71 -3.19
C ALA A 148 -7.76 -9.39 -3.26
N GLY A 149 -8.22 -8.50 -4.14
CA GLY A 149 -9.63 -8.11 -4.26
C GLY A 149 -10.20 -7.40 -3.03
N ARG A 150 -9.36 -6.91 -2.12
CA ARG A 150 -9.79 -6.06 -0.99
C ARG A 150 -10.10 -4.64 -1.42
N LEU A 151 -9.44 -4.15 -2.46
CA LEU A 151 -9.62 -2.84 -3.06
C LEU A 151 -10.17 -2.99 -4.48
N ASP A 152 -10.98 -2.02 -4.90
CA ASP A 152 -11.50 -1.94 -6.27
C ASP A 152 -10.63 -1.04 -7.16
N ALA A 153 -10.06 0.02 -6.59
CA ALA A 153 -9.07 0.87 -7.24
C ALA A 153 -8.14 1.51 -6.20
N ALA A 154 -6.98 1.97 -6.65
CA ALA A 154 -6.04 2.69 -5.81
C ALA A 154 -5.28 3.77 -6.58
N PHE A 155 -5.17 4.96 -6.00
CA PHE A 155 -4.23 5.98 -6.43
C PHE A 155 -2.86 5.67 -5.84
N VAL A 156 -1.90 5.39 -6.71
CA VAL A 156 -0.55 4.94 -6.35
C VAL A 156 0.52 5.80 -7.02
N ARG A 157 1.75 5.63 -6.60
CA ARG A 157 2.93 6.22 -7.22
C ARG A 157 3.61 5.15 -8.10
N PRO A 158 3.47 5.23 -9.44
CA PRO A 158 4.10 4.30 -10.36
C PRO A 158 5.63 4.47 -10.42
N PRO A 159 6.36 3.49 -11.00
CA PRO A 159 5.85 2.33 -11.74
C PRO A 159 5.28 1.24 -10.85
N VAL A 160 4.26 0.55 -11.38
CA VAL A 160 3.66 -0.67 -10.84
C VAL A 160 3.74 -1.71 -11.93
N ASP A 161 4.57 -2.73 -11.72
CA ASP A 161 4.80 -3.80 -12.69
C ASP A 161 3.99 -5.05 -12.30
N GLU A 162 2.66 -4.96 -12.50
CA GLU A 162 1.71 -6.03 -12.18
C GLU A 162 0.78 -6.26 -13.36
N PRO A 163 0.99 -7.34 -14.15
CA PRO A 163 0.21 -7.59 -15.38
C PRO A 163 -1.30 -7.71 -15.16
N ALA A 164 -1.73 -8.16 -13.97
CA ALA A 164 -3.15 -8.27 -13.60
C ALA A 164 -3.83 -6.92 -13.39
N LEU A 165 -3.05 -5.84 -13.22
CA LEU A 165 -3.57 -4.49 -13.02
C LEU A 165 -3.54 -3.68 -14.31
N ALA A 166 -4.56 -2.82 -14.47
CA ALA A 166 -4.52 -1.69 -15.38
C ALA A 166 -4.18 -0.45 -14.57
N CYS A 167 -3.32 0.41 -15.10
CA CYS A 167 -2.96 1.67 -14.49
C CYS A 167 -3.04 2.82 -15.51
N ARG A 168 -3.59 3.97 -15.08
CA ARG A 168 -3.67 5.19 -15.89
C ARG A 168 -3.16 6.37 -15.06
N THR A 169 -2.18 7.09 -15.60
CA THR A 169 -1.68 8.33 -14.99
C THR A 169 -2.79 9.38 -14.95
N VAL A 170 -3.03 9.94 -13.78
CA VAL A 170 -4.06 10.96 -13.54
C VAL A 170 -3.46 12.33 -13.21
N ASP A 171 -2.23 12.37 -12.73
CA ASP A 171 -1.52 13.61 -12.44
C ASP A 171 0.00 13.38 -12.49
N THR A 172 0.75 14.45 -12.70
CA THR A 172 2.22 14.49 -12.66
C THR A 172 2.67 15.71 -11.87
N GLU A 173 3.49 15.48 -10.87
CA GLU A 173 4.01 16.53 -9.99
C GLU A 173 5.53 16.65 -10.09
N GLU A 174 6.04 17.87 -9.91
CA GLU A 174 7.49 18.06 -9.71
C GLU A 174 7.93 17.45 -8.37
N LEU A 175 9.13 16.87 -8.35
CA LEU A 175 9.86 16.65 -7.12
C LEU A 175 10.61 17.93 -6.73
N LEU A 176 10.47 18.32 -5.48
CA LEU A 176 11.20 19.44 -4.88
C LEU A 176 12.27 18.89 -3.94
N LEU A 177 13.39 19.61 -3.88
CA LEU A 177 14.38 19.38 -2.84
C LEU A 177 13.95 20.11 -1.56
N ALA A 178 13.75 19.36 -0.50
CA ALA A 178 13.54 19.88 0.85
C ALA A 178 14.91 20.00 1.54
N LEU A 179 15.20 21.19 2.05
CA LEU A 179 16.45 21.55 2.70
C LEU A 179 16.17 22.16 4.08
N PRO A 180 17.06 21.96 5.07
CA PRO A 180 17.03 22.76 6.29
C PRO A 180 17.07 24.26 5.96
N ALA A 181 16.35 25.09 6.72
CA ALA A 181 16.28 26.53 6.46
C ALA A 181 17.65 27.23 6.47
N GLY A 182 18.59 26.73 7.29
CA GLY A 182 19.95 27.24 7.40
C GLY A 182 20.96 26.67 6.39
N HIS A 183 20.54 25.72 5.53
CA HIS A 183 21.46 25.09 4.58
C HIS A 183 21.91 26.09 3.50
N VAL A 184 23.18 26.00 3.08
CA VAL A 184 23.76 26.92 2.08
C VAL A 184 22.95 26.95 0.77
N LEU A 185 22.45 25.81 0.31
CA LEU A 185 21.60 25.71 -0.88
C LEU A 185 20.19 26.24 -0.68
N ALA A 186 19.79 26.53 0.55
CA ALA A 186 18.51 27.13 0.87
C ALA A 186 18.50 28.66 0.67
N ALA A 187 19.65 29.29 0.51
CA ALA A 187 19.75 30.71 0.27
C ALA A 187 19.20 31.10 -1.13
N GLY A 188 18.56 32.26 -1.19
CA GLY A 188 17.99 32.79 -2.45
C GLY A 188 16.81 32.00 -2.99
N ARG A 189 16.55 32.16 -4.32
CA ARG A 189 15.44 31.52 -5.05
C ARG A 189 15.90 30.72 -6.28
N ARG A 190 17.20 30.43 -6.38
CA ARG A 190 17.75 29.69 -7.53
C ARG A 190 17.25 28.23 -7.56
N ARG A 191 17.31 27.65 -8.73
CA ARG A 191 17.13 26.20 -8.92
C ARG A 191 18.41 25.47 -8.53
N ILE A 192 18.29 24.23 -8.06
CA ILE A 192 19.38 23.39 -7.62
C ILE A 192 19.72 22.39 -8.73
N SER A 193 21.00 22.31 -9.08
CA SER A 193 21.47 21.25 -9.99
C SER A 193 21.61 19.93 -9.24
N ARG A 194 21.56 18.82 -9.99
CA ARG A 194 21.75 17.49 -9.40
C ARG A 194 23.16 17.27 -8.85
N ALA A 195 24.15 17.92 -9.45
CA ALA A 195 25.52 17.86 -8.97
C ALA A 195 25.68 18.46 -7.55
N GLU A 196 24.83 19.42 -7.16
CA GLU A 196 24.90 20.05 -5.85
C GLU A 196 24.30 19.19 -4.73
N VAL A 197 23.60 18.10 -5.07
CA VAL A 197 22.97 17.20 -4.09
C VAL A 197 23.69 15.87 -3.97
N VAL A 198 24.75 15.66 -4.77
CA VAL A 198 25.62 14.49 -4.67
C VAL A 198 26.22 14.44 -3.27
N ASP A 199 26.24 13.25 -2.67
CA ASP A 199 26.79 12.93 -1.35
C ASP A 199 26.16 13.69 -0.16
N LEU A 200 25.18 14.55 -0.37
CA LEU A 200 24.44 15.15 0.75
C LEU A 200 23.72 14.05 1.53
N PRO A 201 23.78 14.09 2.88
CA PRO A 201 23.01 13.17 3.71
C PRO A 201 21.52 13.27 3.38
N ALA A 202 20.92 12.17 2.97
CA ALA A 202 19.53 12.14 2.52
C ALA A 202 18.65 11.28 3.44
N VAL A 203 17.41 11.71 3.61
CA VAL A 203 16.33 10.93 4.23
C VAL A 203 15.31 10.52 3.17
N MET A 204 14.82 9.29 3.28
CA MET A 204 13.84 8.72 2.38
C MET A 204 12.87 7.82 3.16
N TRP A 205 11.76 7.43 2.55
CA TRP A 205 10.91 6.36 3.10
C TRP A 205 11.51 4.98 2.81
N PRO A 206 11.12 3.92 3.55
CA PRO A 206 11.55 2.55 3.28
C PRO A 206 11.18 2.11 1.86
N ARG A 207 12.12 1.51 1.14
CA ARG A 207 11.95 1.11 -0.27
C ARG A 207 10.78 0.14 -0.45
N GLU A 208 10.55 -0.76 0.50
CA GLU A 208 9.45 -1.74 0.51
C GLU A 208 8.06 -1.11 0.45
N ASN A 209 7.91 0.14 0.84
CA ASN A 209 6.64 0.87 0.80
C ASN A 209 6.19 1.22 -0.64
N GLY A 210 7.15 1.34 -1.57
CA GLY A 210 6.89 1.65 -2.97
C GLY A 210 8.18 1.58 -3.79
N PRO A 211 8.66 0.35 -4.12
CA PRO A 211 9.96 0.16 -4.75
C PRO A 211 10.14 0.96 -6.04
N GLY A 212 9.13 0.94 -6.92
CA GLY A 212 9.20 1.62 -8.20
C GLY A 212 9.35 3.15 -8.07
N MET A 213 8.59 3.79 -7.18
CA MET A 213 8.74 5.22 -6.92
C MET A 213 10.09 5.53 -6.26
N PHE A 214 10.54 4.71 -5.32
CA PHE A 214 11.82 4.88 -4.65
C PHE A 214 12.97 4.90 -5.67
N ASP A 215 13.06 3.85 -6.50
CA ASP A 215 14.11 3.69 -7.50
C ASP A 215 14.05 4.80 -8.57
N ARG A 216 12.84 5.16 -9.02
CA ARG A 216 12.62 6.25 -9.98
C ARG A 216 13.04 7.62 -9.41
N THR A 217 12.78 7.86 -8.12
CA THR A 217 13.22 9.10 -7.47
C THR A 217 14.74 9.20 -7.43
N ILE A 218 15.42 8.11 -7.05
CA ILE A 218 16.88 8.06 -7.05
C ILE A 218 17.44 8.28 -8.47
N ALA A 219 16.91 7.57 -9.46
CA ALA A 219 17.36 7.69 -10.85
C ALA A 219 17.20 9.12 -11.41
N GLN A 220 16.19 9.86 -10.99
CA GLN A 220 15.97 11.22 -11.46
C GLN A 220 16.74 12.28 -10.69
N VAL A 221 16.94 12.11 -9.40
CA VAL A 221 17.59 13.11 -8.53
C VAL A 221 19.09 12.88 -8.41
N TRP A 222 19.52 11.62 -8.41
CA TRP A 222 20.94 11.19 -8.35
C TRP A 222 21.34 10.29 -9.54
N PRO A 223 21.21 10.77 -10.78
CA PRO A 223 21.37 9.94 -11.99
C PRO A 223 22.80 9.41 -12.19
N HIS A 224 23.77 10.01 -11.54
CA HIS A 224 25.19 9.64 -11.64
C HIS A 224 25.74 9.00 -10.35
N GLY A 225 24.85 8.54 -9.45
CA GLY A 225 25.23 8.05 -8.13
C GLY A 225 25.33 9.15 -7.08
N GLY A 226 25.96 8.82 -5.93
CA GLY A 226 26.11 9.76 -4.80
C GLY A 226 24.82 9.93 -3.97
N PHE A 227 23.88 8.98 -4.05
CA PHE A 227 22.74 8.94 -3.11
C PHE A 227 23.22 8.40 -1.76
N ASN A 228 23.31 9.27 -0.79
CA ASN A 228 23.76 8.96 0.56
C ASN A 228 22.58 8.86 1.53
N LEU A 229 21.96 7.69 1.60
CA LEU A 229 20.83 7.41 2.52
C LEU A 229 21.35 7.21 3.94
N VAL A 230 21.11 8.16 4.82
CA VAL A 230 21.54 8.10 6.23
C VAL A 230 20.38 7.86 7.19
N ARG A 231 19.14 8.06 6.74
CA ARG A 231 17.95 7.94 7.58
C ARG A 231 16.74 7.49 6.76
N GLN A 232 15.87 6.70 7.37
CA GLN A 232 14.56 6.35 6.82
C GLN A 232 13.44 6.84 7.74
N GLU A 233 12.37 7.35 7.13
CA GLU A 233 11.19 7.81 7.86
C GLU A 233 9.91 7.20 7.28
N PRO A 234 8.93 6.88 8.13
CA PRO A 234 7.76 6.10 7.72
C PRO A 234 6.78 6.87 6.83
N ASP A 235 6.87 8.21 6.78
CA ASP A 235 5.98 9.05 5.97
C ASP A 235 6.58 10.44 5.65
N ASP A 236 5.91 11.17 4.74
CA ASP A 236 6.37 12.48 4.26
C ASP A 236 6.44 13.54 5.38
N GLU A 237 5.61 13.45 6.41
CA GLU A 237 5.62 14.41 7.52
C GLU A 237 6.85 14.19 8.40
N GLN A 238 7.13 12.95 8.79
CA GLN A 238 8.32 12.61 9.56
C GLN A 238 9.59 12.87 8.76
N LEU A 239 9.57 12.60 7.46
CA LEU A 239 10.66 12.90 6.55
C LEU A 239 10.96 14.41 6.52
N LEU A 240 9.96 15.27 6.37
CA LEU A 240 10.16 16.73 6.41
C LEU A 240 10.54 17.25 7.81
N ARG A 241 10.08 16.60 8.89
CA ARG A 241 10.53 16.90 10.26
C ARG A 241 12.01 16.55 10.44
N ALA A 242 12.47 15.43 9.87
CA ALA A 242 13.89 15.08 9.86
C ALA A 242 14.73 16.14 9.14
N VAL A 243 14.27 16.63 7.98
CA VAL A 243 14.91 17.74 7.27
C VAL A 243 14.96 19.02 8.14
N ALA A 244 13.87 19.33 8.85
CA ALA A 244 13.81 20.49 9.74
C ALA A 244 14.84 20.45 10.90
N GLN A 245 15.30 19.25 11.30
CA GLN A 245 16.34 19.07 12.33
C GLN A 245 17.75 19.49 11.87
N GLY A 246 17.99 19.67 10.56
CA GLY A 246 19.19 20.31 10.04
C GLY A 246 20.23 19.39 9.41
N ASP A 247 20.09 18.07 9.51
CA ASP A 247 21.17 17.13 9.17
C ASP A 247 21.00 16.43 7.81
N VAL A 248 19.81 16.50 7.21
CA VAL A 248 19.50 15.72 5.99
C VAL A 248 18.69 16.54 4.98
N VAL A 249 18.73 16.10 3.72
CA VAL A 249 17.90 16.62 2.62
C VAL A 249 16.93 15.56 2.14
N ALA A 250 15.85 15.97 1.43
CA ALA A 250 14.90 15.02 0.87
C ALA A 250 14.36 15.48 -0.49
N ALA A 251 14.08 14.53 -1.38
CA ALA A 251 13.30 14.78 -2.58
C ALA A 251 11.83 14.42 -2.31
N VAL A 252 10.91 15.39 -2.44
CA VAL A 252 9.50 15.23 -2.05
C VAL A 252 8.56 15.73 -3.14
N PRO A 253 7.36 15.13 -3.31
CA PRO A 253 6.34 15.64 -4.24
C PRO A 253 5.88 17.04 -3.86
N ALA A 254 5.76 17.92 -4.85
CA ALA A 254 5.47 19.33 -4.64
C ALA A 254 4.14 19.59 -3.92
N GLY A 255 3.09 18.85 -4.23
CA GLY A 255 1.77 18.98 -3.60
C GLY A 255 1.85 18.70 -2.11
N ARG A 256 2.45 17.57 -1.73
CA ARG A 256 2.58 17.16 -0.33
C ARG A 256 3.47 18.10 0.47
N ALA A 257 4.62 18.46 -0.10
CA ALA A 257 5.57 19.36 0.55
C ALA A 257 4.98 20.76 0.85
N ARG A 258 4.18 21.29 -0.09
CA ARG A 258 3.50 22.58 0.09
C ARG A 258 2.35 22.52 1.10
N ALA A 259 1.66 21.39 1.19
CA ALA A 259 0.57 21.20 2.16
C ALA A 259 1.07 21.18 3.61
N LEU A 260 2.23 20.57 3.86
CA LEU A 260 2.80 20.44 5.22
C LEU A 260 3.44 21.72 5.77
N ARG A 261 3.99 22.59 4.94
CA ARG A 261 4.52 23.94 5.26
C ARG A 261 5.31 24.06 6.58
N LEU A 262 6.39 23.31 6.72
CA LEU A 262 7.25 23.43 7.90
C LEU A 262 8.12 24.70 7.81
N ARG A 263 8.19 25.50 8.91
CA ARG A 263 8.91 26.78 8.96
C ARG A 263 10.42 26.62 8.74
N ASP A 264 10.98 25.52 9.26
CA ASP A 264 12.42 25.24 9.24
C ASP A 264 12.87 24.46 8.00
N VAL A 265 11.97 24.27 7.01
CA VAL A 265 12.25 23.64 5.73
C VAL A 265 12.14 24.64 4.59
N ARG A 266 13.09 24.62 3.67
CA ARG A 266 13.04 25.35 2.41
C ARG A 266 12.90 24.39 1.25
N LEU A 267 11.92 24.66 0.39
CA LEU A 267 11.67 23.89 -0.82
C LEU A 267 12.35 24.56 -2.01
N ARG A 268 13.11 23.80 -2.79
CA ARG A 268 13.80 24.27 -3.99
C ARG A 268 13.44 23.40 -5.19
N ARG A 269 13.32 24.05 -6.33
CA ARG A 269 13.15 23.36 -7.61
C ARG A 269 14.49 22.91 -8.15
N PHE A 270 14.51 21.80 -8.86
CA PHE A 270 15.68 21.35 -9.62
C PHE A 270 15.80 22.10 -10.95
N THR A 271 17.02 22.18 -11.48
CA THR A 271 17.25 22.58 -12.88
C THR A 271 16.68 21.56 -13.85
N ALA A 272 16.46 21.96 -15.09
CA ALA A 272 15.98 21.05 -16.14
C ALA A 272 17.02 19.95 -16.45
N PRO A 273 16.54 18.77 -16.84
CA PRO A 273 15.16 18.29 -16.83
C PRO A 273 14.63 18.15 -15.40
N THR A 274 13.46 18.73 -15.10
CA THR A 274 12.91 18.74 -13.74
C THR A 274 12.47 17.33 -13.36
N PRO A 275 12.91 16.76 -12.21
CA PRO A 275 12.43 15.47 -11.77
C PRO A 275 10.96 15.52 -11.42
N THR A 276 10.23 14.48 -11.82
CA THR A 276 8.78 14.40 -11.64
C THR A 276 8.37 13.05 -11.04
N VAL A 277 7.19 13.04 -10.45
CA VAL A 277 6.54 11.85 -9.95
C VAL A 277 5.08 11.84 -10.39
N ASP A 278 4.63 10.70 -10.90
CA ASP A 278 3.26 10.53 -11.35
C ASP A 278 2.36 10.07 -10.20
N VAL A 279 1.06 10.35 -10.34
CA VAL A 279 -0.01 9.68 -9.64
C VAL A 279 -0.78 8.89 -10.68
N ALA A 280 -0.94 7.59 -10.46
CA ALA A 280 -1.75 6.74 -11.31
C ALA A 280 -2.92 6.15 -10.52
N LEU A 281 -4.07 6.02 -11.17
CA LEU A 281 -5.14 5.14 -10.71
C LEU A 281 -4.86 3.76 -11.26
N CYS A 282 -4.81 2.75 -10.39
CA CYS A 282 -4.66 1.35 -10.75
C CYS A 282 -5.88 0.54 -10.28
N TRP A 283 -6.27 -0.49 -11.06
CA TRP A 283 -7.40 -1.38 -10.78
C TRP A 283 -7.20 -2.75 -11.42
N PRO A 284 -7.86 -3.84 -10.91
CA PRO A 284 -7.84 -5.15 -11.55
C PRO A 284 -8.45 -5.08 -12.95
N ARG A 285 -7.76 -5.63 -13.98
CA ARG A 285 -8.20 -5.58 -15.39
C ARG A 285 -9.54 -6.24 -15.62
N ASP A 286 -9.82 -7.30 -14.89
CA ASP A 286 -11.03 -8.14 -14.98
C ASP A 286 -12.13 -7.73 -14.01
N SER A 287 -12.02 -6.54 -13.38
CA SER A 287 -12.98 -6.08 -12.39
C SER A 287 -14.40 -5.97 -12.96
N ALA A 288 -15.32 -6.70 -12.36
CA ALA A 288 -16.75 -6.63 -12.67
C ALA A 288 -17.52 -5.55 -11.87
N ASN A 289 -16.84 -4.76 -11.00
CA ASN A 289 -17.50 -3.78 -10.15
C ASN A 289 -18.14 -2.63 -10.95
N PRO A 290 -19.50 -2.48 -10.93
CA PRO A 290 -20.16 -1.42 -11.69
C PRO A 290 -19.81 0.00 -11.20
N ALA A 291 -19.54 0.16 -9.90
CA ALA A 291 -19.13 1.45 -9.33
C ALA A 291 -17.76 1.88 -9.84
N LEU A 292 -16.82 0.91 -9.99
CA LEU A 292 -15.52 1.18 -10.60
C LEU A 292 -15.67 1.62 -12.06
N ARG A 293 -16.50 0.95 -12.86
CA ARG A 293 -16.73 1.35 -14.26
C ARG A 293 -17.25 2.78 -14.37
N ARG A 294 -18.18 3.19 -13.49
CA ARG A 294 -18.66 4.59 -13.43
C ARG A 294 -17.56 5.56 -13.04
N PHE A 295 -16.67 5.14 -12.12
CA PHE A 295 -15.53 5.96 -11.70
C PHE A 295 -14.52 6.16 -12.84
N LEU A 296 -14.20 5.08 -13.57
CA LEU A 296 -13.27 5.14 -14.70
C LEU A 296 -13.78 6.02 -15.85
N ALA A 297 -15.10 6.07 -16.09
CA ALA A 297 -15.71 6.95 -17.08
C ALA A 297 -15.49 8.45 -16.79
N LEU A 298 -15.11 8.83 -15.58
CA LEU A 298 -14.75 10.21 -15.26
C LEU A 298 -13.29 10.57 -15.62
N LEU A 299 -12.49 9.59 -16.01
CA LEU A 299 -11.11 9.83 -16.44
C LEU A 299 -11.01 10.23 -17.92
N ASP A 300 -12.05 9.96 -18.69
CA ASP A 300 -12.21 10.33 -20.09
C ASP A 300 -12.70 11.78 -20.19
#